data_91e4214f7f2bab34c78c97936f41f1df
#
_entry.id   91e4214f7f2bab34c78c97936f41f1df
#
_cell.length_a   1.000
_cell.length_b   1.000
_cell.length_c   1.000
_cell.angle_alpha   90.00
_cell.angle_beta   90.00
_cell.angle_gamma   90.00
#
_symmetry.space_group_name_H-M   'P 1'
#
loop_
_entity.id
_entity.type
_entity.pdbx_description
1 polymer ?
#
loop_
_entity_poly.entity_id
_entity_poly.type
_entity_poly.pdbx_seq_one_letter_code
_entity_poly.pdbx_strand_id
1 'polypeptide(L)'
;MNERDTKLVQWLNEAHVKEAELEADLGAHIKLTEKPAYKKRLQQHLKETRDHKRSVERRIKQLGGSPSSVKNMPGVPKVVGETAGKAVAGVKGQVGTARALVTSQPETHLRNAQEELREEHVEIAMYSRLETLAEEVGDRDTAKLARGIRRDEERMAKFLDSELKRLVKDVVREEIPRDQRAQRRRRSSSRSSRSTSRTRSRGAQNGRSRSGNRRSAGRSRPRAAEARSR
;
A
#
# COMPACT_ATOMS: atom_id res chain seq x y z
N MET A 1 -15.11 18.89 -28.46
CA MET A 1 -14.51 17.69 -27.84
C MET A 1 -15.21 16.48 -28.44
N ASN A 2 -14.47 15.48 -28.89
CA ASN A 2 -15.06 14.24 -29.43
C ASN A 2 -15.55 13.33 -28.27
N GLU A 3 -16.27 12.25 -28.59
CA GLU A 3 -16.86 11.35 -27.56
C GLU A 3 -15.80 10.70 -26.68
N ARG A 4 -14.65 10.31 -27.26
CA ARG A 4 -13.50 9.77 -26.55
C ARG A 4 -13.01 10.74 -25.46
N ASP A 5 -12.68 11.95 -25.86
CA ASP A 5 -12.14 12.97 -24.94
C ASP A 5 -13.18 13.40 -23.91
N THR A 6 -14.46 13.45 -24.31
CA THR A 6 -15.57 13.70 -23.39
C THR A 6 -15.64 12.65 -22.28
N LYS A 7 -15.49 11.36 -22.62
CA LYS A 7 -15.53 10.26 -21.64
C LYS A 7 -14.29 10.27 -20.74
N LEU A 8 -13.10 10.51 -21.29
CA LEU A 8 -11.88 10.66 -20.51
C LEU A 8 -11.98 11.82 -19.52
N VAL A 9 -12.43 12.99 -19.97
CA VAL A 9 -12.61 14.17 -19.13
C VAL A 9 -13.64 13.91 -18.02
N GLN A 10 -14.73 13.20 -18.34
CA GLN A 10 -15.71 12.81 -17.31
C GLN A 10 -15.05 12.03 -16.17
N TRP A 11 -14.31 10.96 -16.48
CA TRP A 11 -13.71 10.10 -15.46
C TRP A 11 -12.50 10.75 -14.77
N LEU A 12 -11.74 11.59 -15.47
CA LEU A 12 -10.70 12.42 -14.84
C LEU A 12 -11.30 13.43 -13.86
N ASN A 13 -12.48 13.98 -14.14
CA ASN A 13 -13.16 14.88 -13.22
C ASN A 13 -13.64 14.15 -11.96
N GLU A 14 -14.12 12.90 -12.09
CA GLU A 14 -14.45 12.06 -10.93
C GLU A 14 -13.20 11.84 -10.05
N ALA A 15 -12.06 11.51 -10.67
CA ALA A 15 -10.79 11.35 -9.97
C ALA A 15 -10.33 12.66 -9.31
N HIS A 16 -10.41 13.80 -10.00
CA HIS A 16 -10.03 15.11 -9.47
C HIS A 16 -10.84 15.49 -8.21
N VAL A 17 -12.14 15.19 -8.20
CA VAL A 17 -13.01 15.42 -7.03
C VAL A 17 -12.60 14.51 -5.89
N LYS A 18 -12.29 13.23 -6.19
CA LYS A 18 -11.89 12.25 -5.18
C LYS A 18 -10.57 12.64 -4.51
N GLU A 19 -9.57 13.07 -5.29
CA GLU A 19 -8.32 13.60 -4.75
C GLU A 19 -8.52 14.83 -3.84
N ALA A 20 -9.50 15.67 -4.15
CA ALA A 20 -9.82 16.82 -3.32
C ALA A 20 -10.51 16.42 -1.99
N GLU A 21 -11.31 15.37 -2.00
CA GLU A 21 -11.89 14.78 -0.79
C GLU A 21 -10.82 14.17 0.09
N LEU A 22 -9.95 13.34 -0.48
CA LEU A 22 -8.85 12.70 0.24
C LEU A 22 -7.87 13.73 0.82
N GLU A 23 -7.55 14.81 0.09
CA GLU A 23 -6.72 15.90 0.61
C GLU A 23 -7.30 16.49 1.90
N ALA A 24 -8.62 16.67 1.96
CA ALA A 24 -9.29 17.20 3.14
C ALA A 24 -9.30 16.19 4.30
N ASP A 25 -9.60 14.92 4.02
CA ASP A 25 -9.65 13.85 5.02
C ASP A 25 -8.26 13.59 5.63
N LEU A 26 -7.21 13.50 4.81
CA LEU A 26 -5.80 13.39 5.24
C LEU A 26 -5.39 14.58 6.13
N GLY A 27 -5.80 15.79 5.76
CA GLY A 27 -5.55 16.99 6.57
C GLY A 27 -6.15 16.90 7.98
N ALA A 28 -7.34 16.31 8.11
CA ALA A 28 -7.99 16.07 9.39
C ALA A 28 -7.30 14.93 10.18
N HIS A 29 -7.03 13.81 9.53
CA HIS A 29 -6.40 12.65 10.18
C HIS A 29 -4.98 12.94 10.67
N ILE A 30 -4.19 13.72 9.93
CA ILE A 30 -2.85 14.16 10.33
C ILE A 30 -2.89 14.94 11.64
N LYS A 31 -3.91 15.81 11.85
CA LYS A 31 -4.08 16.57 13.09
C LYS A 31 -4.37 15.66 14.28
N LEU A 32 -5.15 14.61 14.09
CA LEU A 32 -5.54 13.64 15.11
C LEU A 32 -4.48 12.57 15.36
N THR A 33 -3.47 12.46 14.49
CA THR A 33 -2.44 11.42 14.58
C THR A 33 -1.29 11.87 15.46
N GLU A 34 -1.05 11.14 16.55
CA GLU A 34 0.07 11.37 17.49
C GLU A 34 1.29 10.52 17.19
N LYS A 35 1.13 9.34 16.54
CA LYS A 35 2.24 8.42 16.20
C LYS A 35 3.17 9.02 15.15
N PRO A 36 4.45 9.36 15.47
CA PRO A 36 5.28 10.17 14.56
C PRO A 36 5.53 9.50 13.20
N ALA A 37 5.80 8.19 13.19
CA ALA A 37 6.07 7.45 11.95
C ALA A 37 4.84 7.38 11.04
N TYR A 38 3.67 7.10 11.62
CA TYR A 38 2.40 7.08 10.90
C TYR A 38 2.06 8.49 10.39
N LYS A 39 2.11 9.51 11.24
CA LYS A 39 1.90 10.91 10.85
C LYS A 39 2.80 11.36 9.71
N LYS A 40 4.09 11.01 9.74
CA LYS A 40 5.04 11.32 8.67
C LYS A 40 4.62 10.68 7.35
N ARG A 41 4.13 9.43 7.35
CA ARG A 41 3.66 8.78 6.12
C ARG A 41 2.40 9.44 5.56
N LEU A 42 1.44 9.81 6.44
CA LEU A 42 0.25 10.57 6.04
C LEU A 42 0.62 11.93 5.43
N GLN A 43 1.57 12.65 6.03
CA GLN A 43 2.06 13.93 5.48
C GLN A 43 2.72 13.78 4.12
N GLN A 44 3.42 12.67 3.90
CA GLN A 44 4.00 12.36 2.60
C GLN A 44 2.89 12.05 1.58
N HIS A 45 1.92 11.23 1.96
CA HIS A 45 0.80 10.88 1.09
C HIS A 45 -0.05 12.10 0.75
N LEU A 46 -0.29 13.02 1.69
CA LEU A 46 -0.95 14.29 1.40
C LEU A 46 -0.24 15.12 0.30
N LYS A 47 1.09 15.05 0.22
CA LYS A 47 1.82 15.69 -0.89
C LYS A 47 1.60 14.95 -2.21
N GLU A 48 1.62 13.60 -2.17
CA GLU A 48 1.34 12.74 -3.32
C GLU A 48 -0.06 13.05 -3.87
N THR A 49 -1.11 13.06 -3.04
CA THR A 49 -2.50 13.40 -3.37
C THR A 49 -2.60 14.79 -4.05
N ARG A 50 -1.92 15.79 -3.52
CA ARG A 50 -1.89 17.13 -4.13
C ARG A 50 -1.22 17.14 -5.50
N ASP A 51 -0.19 16.33 -5.70
CA ASP A 51 0.49 16.19 -7.00
C ASP A 51 -0.38 15.42 -7.99
N HIS A 52 -1.10 14.40 -7.54
CA HIS A 52 -2.09 13.67 -8.33
C HIS A 52 -3.19 14.62 -8.81
N LYS A 53 -3.82 15.34 -7.89
CA LYS A 53 -4.87 16.33 -8.21
C LYS A 53 -4.41 17.33 -9.28
N ARG A 54 -3.22 17.93 -9.12
CA ARG A 54 -2.66 18.88 -10.11
C ARG A 54 -2.37 18.22 -11.46
N SER A 55 -1.95 16.97 -11.46
CA SER A 55 -1.64 16.23 -12.68
C SER A 55 -2.91 15.85 -13.44
N VAL A 56 -3.95 15.41 -12.71
CA VAL A 56 -5.28 15.15 -13.27
C VAL A 56 -5.90 16.43 -13.82
N GLU A 57 -5.84 17.53 -13.10
CA GLU A 57 -6.32 18.85 -13.56
C GLU A 57 -5.64 19.28 -14.86
N ARG A 58 -4.33 19.12 -14.95
CA ARG A 58 -3.55 19.41 -16.15
C ARG A 58 -4.00 18.56 -17.33
N ARG A 59 -4.25 17.28 -17.10
CA ARG A 59 -4.70 16.36 -18.15
C ARG A 59 -6.09 16.69 -18.65
N ILE A 60 -7.02 17.05 -17.77
CA ILE A 60 -8.35 17.54 -18.14
C ILE A 60 -8.24 18.74 -19.11
N LYS A 61 -7.42 19.72 -18.77
CA LYS A 61 -7.19 20.91 -19.61
C LYS A 61 -6.57 20.57 -20.97
N GLN A 62 -5.63 19.63 -21.02
CA GLN A 62 -5.01 19.17 -22.28
C GLN A 62 -6.01 18.49 -23.21
N LEU A 63 -7.03 17.82 -22.67
CA LEU A 63 -8.13 17.22 -23.43
C LEU A 63 -9.23 18.24 -23.82
N GLY A 64 -9.04 19.53 -23.51
CA GLY A 64 -10.00 20.58 -23.80
C GLY A 64 -11.17 20.65 -22.80
N GLY A 65 -11.08 19.96 -21.68
CA GLY A 65 -12.07 19.99 -20.61
C GLY A 65 -11.78 21.06 -19.56
N SER A 66 -12.68 21.18 -18.60
CA SER A 66 -12.51 22.03 -17.43
C SER A 66 -12.60 21.17 -16.15
N PRO A 67 -11.70 21.38 -15.17
CA PRO A 67 -11.77 20.70 -13.88
C PRO A 67 -13.10 21.02 -13.19
N SER A 68 -13.81 19.98 -12.79
CA SER A 68 -15.04 20.12 -12.03
C SER A 68 -14.75 20.21 -10.53
N SER A 69 -15.48 21.09 -9.86
CA SER A 69 -15.67 20.96 -8.42
C SER A 69 -16.85 20.01 -8.17
N VAL A 70 -16.97 19.50 -6.94
CA VAL A 70 -18.11 18.65 -6.49
C VAL A 70 -19.48 19.23 -6.93
N LYS A 71 -19.54 20.55 -7.08
CA LYS A 71 -20.75 21.31 -7.49
C LYS A 71 -21.26 20.98 -8.90
N ASN A 72 -20.42 20.46 -9.78
CA ASN A 72 -20.70 20.35 -11.22
C ASN A 72 -20.69 18.91 -11.75
N MET A 73 -20.73 17.91 -10.88
CA MET A 73 -20.75 16.50 -11.32
C MET A 73 -22.11 16.12 -11.92
N PRO A 74 -22.12 15.46 -13.11
CA PRO A 74 -23.32 14.88 -13.67
C PRO A 74 -23.93 13.85 -12.71
N GLY A 75 -25.21 13.97 -12.39
CA GLY A 75 -25.92 13.05 -11.49
C GLY A 75 -25.95 13.47 -10.02
N VAL A 76 -25.23 14.53 -9.63
CA VAL A 76 -25.37 15.14 -8.30
C VAL A 76 -26.36 16.29 -8.39
N PRO A 77 -27.49 16.27 -7.65
CA PRO A 77 -28.44 17.39 -7.65
C PRO A 77 -27.74 18.70 -7.27
N LYS A 78 -27.96 19.77 -8.03
CA LYS A 78 -27.33 21.10 -7.79
C LYS A 78 -27.48 21.61 -6.36
N VAL A 79 -28.60 21.29 -5.70
CA VAL A 79 -28.87 21.67 -4.31
C VAL A 79 -27.96 20.96 -3.30
N VAL A 80 -27.50 19.74 -3.65
CA VAL A 80 -26.55 18.97 -2.82
C VAL A 80 -25.10 19.46 -3.04
N GLY A 81 -24.77 19.95 -4.24
CA GLY A 81 -23.41 20.36 -4.62
C GLY A 81 -22.89 21.62 -3.91
N GLU A 82 -23.76 22.54 -3.45
CA GLU A 82 -23.29 23.76 -2.77
C GLU A 82 -23.08 23.58 -1.26
N THR A 83 -23.89 22.73 -0.65
CA THR A 83 -23.79 22.44 0.79
C THR A 83 -23.05 21.13 1.08
N ALA A 84 -23.13 20.12 0.19
CA ALA A 84 -22.59 18.79 0.45
C ALA A 84 -21.05 18.73 0.37
N GLY A 85 -20.40 19.44 -0.53
CA GLY A 85 -18.92 19.42 -0.60
C GLY A 85 -18.24 19.98 0.65
N LYS A 86 -18.84 21.04 1.23
CA LYS A 86 -18.40 21.59 2.52
C LYS A 86 -19.03 20.83 3.70
N ALA A 87 -20.28 20.34 3.55
CA ALA A 87 -20.97 19.63 4.60
C ALA A 87 -20.49 18.18 4.75
N VAL A 88 -20.19 17.45 3.68
CA VAL A 88 -19.66 16.08 3.77
C VAL A 88 -18.24 16.06 4.32
N ALA A 89 -17.36 16.95 3.85
CA ALA A 89 -16.03 17.11 4.44
C ALA A 89 -16.12 17.68 5.87
N GLY A 90 -17.02 18.62 6.13
CA GLY A 90 -17.29 19.18 7.46
C GLY A 90 -17.93 18.16 8.41
N VAL A 91 -18.89 17.35 7.94
CA VAL A 91 -19.55 16.33 8.77
C VAL A 91 -18.63 15.14 9.04
N LYS A 92 -17.89 14.65 8.04
CA LYS A 92 -16.85 13.60 8.26
C LYS A 92 -15.78 14.10 9.24
N GLY A 93 -15.29 15.33 9.06
CA GLY A 93 -14.31 15.94 9.96
C GLY A 93 -14.86 16.17 11.38
N GLN A 94 -16.12 16.62 11.52
CA GLN A 94 -16.77 16.82 12.83
C GLN A 94 -17.13 15.50 13.51
N VAL A 95 -17.57 14.49 12.77
CA VAL A 95 -17.81 13.14 13.32
C VAL A 95 -16.49 12.51 13.77
N GLY A 96 -15.40 12.70 13.00
CA GLY A 96 -14.06 12.24 13.37
C GLY A 96 -13.54 12.90 14.64
N THR A 97 -13.69 14.23 14.75
CA THR A 97 -13.27 14.98 15.95
C THR A 97 -14.18 14.69 17.17
N ALA A 98 -15.49 14.62 16.99
CA ALA A 98 -16.41 14.25 18.07
C ALA A 98 -16.14 12.81 18.58
N ARG A 99 -15.84 11.88 17.67
CA ARG A 99 -15.44 10.51 18.04
C ARG A 99 -14.11 10.50 18.79
N ALA A 100 -13.12 11.26 18.34
CA ALA A 100 -11.82 11.34 19.00
C ALA A 100 -11.88 11.88 20.43
N LEU A 101 -12.91 12.62 20.78
CA LEU A 101 -13.14 13.10 22.15
C LEU A 101 -13.65 12.01 23.12
N VAL A 102 -14.20 10.91 22.60
CA VAL A 102 -14.83 9.85 23.39
C VAL A 102 -14.15 8.48 23.22
N THR A 103 -13.16 8.37 22.33
CA THR A 103 -12.41 7.13 22.09
C THR A 103 -10.97 7.27 22.53
N SER A 104 -10.31 6.13 22.84
CA SER A 104 -8.89 6.11 23.11
C SER A 104 -8.08 6.53 21.88
N GLN A 105 -6.88 7.06 22.09
CA GLN A 105 -5.97 7.42 20.97
C GLN A 105 -5.64 6.22 20.05
N PRO A 106 -5.33 5.00 20.57
CA PRO A 106 -5.14 3.84 19.72
C PRO A 106 -6.34 3.50 18.86
N GLU A 107 -7.57 3.58 19.42
CA GLU A 107 -8.80 3.33 18.67
C GLU A 107 -9.04 4.42 17.60
N THR A 108 -8.75 5.68 17.91
CA THR A 108 -8.83 6.79 16.94
C THR A 108 -7.88 6.55 15.76
N HIS A 109 -6.62 6.19 16.04
CA HIS A 109 -5.65 5.86 14.98
C HIS A 109 -6.09 4.67 14.14
N LEU A 110 -6.63 3.60 14.76
CA LEU A 110 -7.11 2.42 14.08
C LEU A 110 -8.28 2.76 13.12
N ARG A 111 -9.24 3.55 13.58
CA ARG A 111 -10.39 3.97 12.78
C ARG A 111 -9.97 4.83 11.59
N ASN A 112 -9.10 5.79 11.82
CA ASN A 112 -8.57 6.63 10.74
C ASN A 112 -7.81 5.80 9.71
N ALA A 113 -6.94 4.88 10.12
CA ALA A 113 -6.21 4.02 9.21
C ALA A 113 -7.12 3.06 8.41
N GLN A 114 -8.22 2.60 9.02
CA GLN A 114 -9.22 1.78 8.33
C GLN A 114 -9.97 2.59 7.27
N GLU A 115 -10.34 3.82 7.58
CA GLU A 115 -11.00 4.72 6.64
C GLU A 115 -10.07 5.04 5.46
N GLU A 116 -8.82 5.41 5.74
CA GLU A 116 -7.83 5.66 4.69
C GLU A 116 -7.60 4.45 3.80
N LEU A 117 -7.42 3.26 4.36
CA LEU A 117 -7.27 2.04 3.56
C LEU A 117 -8.46 1.78 2.63
N ARG A 118 -9.67 2.10 3.08
CA ARG A 118 -10.88 2.03 2.24
C ARG A 118 -10.81 3.01 1.07
N GLU A 119 -10.41 4.24 1.34
CA GLU A 119 -10.29 5.28 0.31
C GLU A 119 -9.20 4.92 -0.73
N GLU A 120 -8.04 4.41 -0.30
CA GLU A 120 -7.02 3.91 -1.22
C GLU A 120 -7.55 2.84 -2.20
N HIS A 121 -8.34 1.90 -1.69
CA HIS A 121 -8.93 0.87 -2.57
C HIS A 121 -9.97 1.43 -3.55
N VAL A 122 -10.71 2.47 -3.17
CA VAL A 122 -11.59 3.19 -4.08
C VAL A 122 -10.78 3.87 -5.19
N GLU A 123 -9.68 4.52 -4.84
CA GLU A 123 -8.81 5.20 -5.81
C GLU A 123 -8.08 4.22 -6.73
N ILE A 124 -7.57 3.10 -6.21
CA ILE A 124 -7.00 2.02 -7.01
C ILE A 124 -8.00 1.54 -8.07
N ALA A 125 -9.26 1.31 -7.69
CA ALA A 125 -10.30 0.89 -8.63
C ALA A 125 -10.63 1.98 -9.66
N MET A 126 -10.67 3.24 -9.22
CA MET A 126 -10.93 4.40 -10.09
C MET A 126 -9.82 4.60 -11.11
N TYR A 127 -8.55 4.56 -10.70
CA TYR A 127 -7.44 4.70 -11.62
C TYR A 127 -7.22 3.46 -12.50
N SER A 128 -7.58 2.24 -12.03
CA SER A 128 -7.58 1.05 -12.87
C SER A 128 -8.56 1.16 -14.04
N ARG A 129 -9.80 1.58 -13.78
CA ARG A 129 -10.79 1.78 -14.87
C ARG A 129 -10.38 2.90 -15.81
N LEU A 130 -9.79 3.99 -15.31
CA LEU A 130 -9.32 5.11 -16.13
C LEU A 130 -8.14 4.70 -17.03
N GLU A 131 -7.19 3.93 -16.48
CA GLU A 131 -6.08 3.34 -17.23
C GLU A 131 -6.60 2.47 -18.37
N THR A 132 -7.52 1.53 -18.08
CA THR A 132 -8.12 0.66 -19.08
C THR A 132 -8.86 1.44 -20.17
N LEU A 133 -9.70 2.41 -19.79
CA LEU A 133 -10.37 3.25 -20.79
C LEU A 133 -9.36 3.95 -21.70
N ALA A 134 -8.32 4.55 -21.10
CA ALA A 134 -7.32 5.30 -21.85
C ALA A 134 -6.52 4.40 -22.81
N GLU A 135 -6.23 3.16 -22.41
CA GLU A 135 -5.59 2.15 -23.28
C GLU A 135 -6.50 1.76 -24.44
N GLU A 136 -7.77 1.45 -24.19
CA GLU A 136 -8.73 1.06 -25.21
C GLU A 136 -8.98 2.16 -26.26
N VAL A 137 -8.91 3.42 -25.85
CA VAL A 137 -9.09 4.55 -26.77
C VAL A 137 -7.77 5.12 -27.33
N GLY A 138 -6.64 4.50 -27.01
CA GLY A 138 -5.31 4.87 -27.49
C GLY A 138 -4.73 6.18 -26.88
N ASP A 139 -5.24 6.62 -25.74
CA ASP A 139 -4.70 7.80 -25.03
C ASP A 139 -3.57 7.39 -24.07
N ARG A 140 -2.36 7.34 -24.60
CA ARG A 140 -1.17 6.88 -23.86
C ARG A 140 -0.82 7.77 -22.67
N ASP A 141 -1.07 9.08 -22.77
CA ASP A 141 -0.73 10.02 -21.70
C ASP A 141 -1.64 9.85 -20.49
N THR A 142 -2.95 9.71 -20.72
CA THR A 142 -3.89 9.42 -19.64
C THR A 142 -3.65 8.02 -19.04
N ALA A 143 -3.37 7.00 -19.86
CA ALA A 143 -3.03 5.66 -19.38
C ALA A 143 -1.76 5.69 -18.49
N LYS A 144 -0.72 6.39 -18.92
CA LYS A 144 0.52 6.56 -18.14
C LYS A 144 0.27 7.29 -16.82
N LEU A 145 -0.52 8.35 -16.84
CA LEU A 145 -0.88 9.13 -15.65
C LEU A 145 -1.65 8.24 -14.67
N ALA A 146 -2.73 7.60 -15.11
CA ALA A 146 -3.57 6.75 -14.27
C ALA A 146 -2.77 5.59 -13.65
N ARG A 147 -1.93 4.91 -14.44
CA ARG A 147 -1.03 3.86 -13.96
C ARG A 147 -0.04 4.36 -12.92
N GLY A 148 0.50 5.56 -13.08
CA GLY A 148 1.44 6.17 -12.13
C GLY A 148 0.78 6.39 -10.79
N ILE A 149 -0.37 7.07 -10.77
CA ILE A 149 -1.14 7.35 -9.55
C ILE A 149 -1.58 6.04 -8.88
N ARG A 150 -2.21 5.12 -9.63
CA ARG A 150 -2.63 3.82 -9.08
C ARG A 150 -1.52 3.09 -8.30
N ARG A 151 -0.28 3.14 -8.81
CA ARG A 151 0.87 2.53 -8.11
C ARG A 151 1.24 3.24 -6.81
N ASP A 152 1.00 4.55 -6.73
CA ASP A 152 1.23 5.32 -5.52
C ASP A 152 0.19 4.93 -4.46
N GLU A 153 -1.09 4.78 -4.85
CA GLU A 153 -2.18 4.32 -3.96
C GLU A 153 -1.98 2.86 -3.52
N GLU A 154 -1.55 1.96 -4.41
CA GLU A 154 -1.18 0.59 -4.06
C GLU A 154 -0.07 0.53 -2.99
N ARG A 155 0.90 1.45 -3.05
CA ARG A 155 1.96 1.54 -2.04
C ARG A 155 1.42 2.04 -0.69
N MET A 156 0.51 3.01 -0.73
CA MET A 156 -0.13 3.51 0.48
C MET A 156 -1.06 2.47 1.10
N ALA A 157 -1.90 1.81 0.32
CA ALA A 157 -2.76 0.72 0.78
C ALA A 157 -1.94 -0.40 1.47
N LYS A 158 -0.83 -0.81 0.88
CA LYS A 158 0.08 -1.80 1.48
C LYS A 158 0.68 -1.33 2.80
N PHE A 159 1.04 -0.06 2.90
CA PHE A 159 1.51 0.52 4.16
C PHE A 159 0.41 0.48 5.22
N LEU A 160 -0.80 0.93 4.88
CA LEU A 160 -1.95 0.97 5.78
C LEU A 160 -2.38 -0.43 6.25
N ASP A 161 -2.39 -1.45 5.37
CA ASP A 161 -2.65 -2.84 5.76
C ASP A 161 -1.66 -3.33 6.82
N SER A 162 -0.40 -2.95 6.69
CA SER A 162 0.62 -3.27 7.66
C SER A 162 0.46 -2.49 8.98
N GLU A 163 0.09 -1.21 8.88
CA GLU A 163 -0.09 -0.34 10.03
C GLU A 163 -1.35 -0.70 10.82
N LEU A 164 -2.46 -1.08 10.16
CA LEU A 164 -3.66 -1.60 10.83
C LEU A 164 -3.33 -2.71 11.81
N LYS A 165 -2.51 -3.68 11.41
CA LYS A 165 -2.09 -4.80 12.27
C LYS A 165 -1.31 -4.36 13.50
N ARG A 166 -0.59 -3.22 13.42
CA ARG A 166 0.12 -2.62 14.56
C ARG A 166 -0.84 -1.87 15.45
N LEU A 167 -1.75 -1.09 14.86
CA LEU A 167 -2.74 -0.30 15.58
C LEU A 167 -3.71 -1.18 16.38
N VAL A 168 -4.18 -2.30 15.82
CA VAL A 168 -4.95 -3.30 16.58
C VAL A 168 -4.20 -3.79 17.83
N LYS A 169 -2.88 -4.01 17.71
CA LYS A 169 -2.08 -4.42 18.88
C LYS A 169 -1.96 -3.30 19.91
N ASP A 170 -1.98 -2.05 19.48
CA ASP A 170 -1.96 -0.92 20.41
C ASP A 170 -3.30 -0.82 21.15
N VAL A 171 -4.45 -0.94 20.45
CA VAL A 171 -5.78 -1.04 21.07
C VAL A 171 -5.85 -2.21 22.07
N VAL A 172 -5.37 -3.39 21.68
CA VAL A 172 -5.34 -4.56 22.60
C VAL A 172 -4.49 -4.28 23.84
N ARG A 173 -3.39 -3.53 23.70
CA ARG A 173 -2.54 -3.18 24.86
C ARG A 173 -3.21 -2.18 25.80
N GLU A 174 -3.99 -1.27 25.24
CA GLU A 174 -4.67 -0.23 26.00
C GLU A 174 -5.92 -0.75 26.68
N GLU A 175 -6.75 -1.48 25.95
CA GLU A 175 -8.13 -1.77 26.36
C GLU A 175 -8.33 -3.18 26.94
N ILE A 176 -7.44 -4.13 26.63
CA ILE A 176 -7.59 -5.50 27.09
C ILE A 176 -6.64 -5.77 28.27
N PRO A 177 -7.13 -6.23 29.44
CA PRO A 177 -6.30 -6.63 30.57
C PRO A 177 -5.25 -7.68 30.17
N ARG A 178 -4.06 -7.60 30.81
CA ARG A 178 -2.90 -8.40 30.41
C ARG A 178 -3.13 -9.91 30.55
N ASP A 179 -3.89 -10.34 31.56
CA ASP A 179 -4.29 -11.71 31.82
C ASP A 179 -5.27 -12.28 30.79
N GLN A 180 -6.02 -11.40 30.13
CA GLN A 180 -6.97 -11.76 29.07
C GLN A 180 -6.34 -11.76 27.66
N ARG A 181 -5.05 -11.34 27.53
CA ARG A 181 -4.34 -11.36 26.25
C ARG A 181 -3.74 -12.72 25.99
N ALA A 182 -3.70 -13.15 24.71
CA ALA A 182 -3.00 -14.36 24.31
C ALA A 182 -1.54 -14.32 24.79
N GLN A 183 -1.16 -15.27 25.62
CA GLN A 183 0.23 -15.43 26.03
C GLN A 183 1.04 -15.82 24.81
N ARG A 184 2.01 -14.98 24.42
CA ARG A 184 3.01 -15.39 23.43
C ARG A 184 3.72 -16.60 23.99
N ARG A 185 3.40 -17.78 23.47
CA ARG A 185 4.22 -18.97 23.70
C ARG A 185 5.67 -18.55 23.37
N ARG A 186 6.48 -18.37 24.41
CA ARG A 186 7.92 -18.35 24.25
C ARG A 186 8.25 -19.65 23.55
N ARG A 187 8.63 -19.59 22.28
CA ARG A 187 9.38 -20.67 21.66
C ARG A 187 10.63 -20.79 22.53
N SER A 188 10.57 -21.70 23.50
CA SER A 188 11.76 -22.18 24.15
C SER A 188 12.59 -22.76 23.01
N SER A 189 13.64 -22.08 22.66
CA SER A 189 14.73 -22.67 21.94
C SER A 189 15.37 -23.67 22.92
N SER A 190 14.75 -24.81 23.05
CA SER A 190 15.42 -25.99 23.60
C SER A 190 16.48 -26.37 22.57
N ARG A 191 17.59 -25.64 22.62
CA ARG A 191 18.86 -26.18 22.20
C ARG A 191 19.09 -27.37 23.11
N SER A 192 18.61 -28.51 22.66
CA SER A 192 19.08 -29.79 23.15
C SER A 192 20.59 -29.80 23.03
N SER A 193 21.26 -29.51 24.12
CA SER A 193 22.66 -29.81 24.31
C SER A 193 22.75 -31.34 24.33
N ARG A 194 22.94 -31.94 23.16
CA ARG A 194 23.42 -33.30 23.05
C ARG A 194 24.82 -33.29 23.63
N SER A 195 24.87 -33.56 24.93
CA SER A 195 26.05 -34.05 25.63
C SER A 195 26.49 -35.32 24.93
N THR A 196 27.53 -35.23 24.09
CA THR A 196 28.27 -36.41 23.65
C THR A 196 29.10 -36.87 24.83
N SER A 197 28.56 -37.81 25.62
CA SER A 197 29.34 -38.59 26.54
C SER A 197 30.28 -39.50 25.72
N ARG A 198 31.51 -39.08 25.68
CA ARG A 198 32.61 -39.83 25.07
C ARG A 198 33.05 -40.90 26.07
N THR A 199 32.46 -42.08 25.95
CA THR A 199 32.94 -43.25 26.69
C THR A 199 34.20 -43.75 25.99
N ARG A 200 35.32 -43.54 26.67
CA ARG A 200 36.58 -44.25 26.35
C ARG A 200 36.42 -45.71 26.74
N SER A 201 36.54 -46.60 25.78
CA SER A 201 36.96 -47.96 26.05
C SER A 201 38.18 -48.31 25.16
N ARG A 202 39.25 -48.70 25.86
CA ARG A 202 40.50 -49.25 25.34
C ARG A 202 40.26 -50.68 24.81
N GLY A 203 41.01 -51.06 23.79
CA GLY A 203 41.22 -52.47 23.38
C GLY A 203 41.66 -52.47 21.91
N ALA A 204 42.81 -52.50 21.63
CA ALA A 204 43.91 -53.43 21.36
C ALA A 204 43.72 -54.20 20.05
N GLN A 205 44.70 -54.00 19.19
CA GLN A 205 45.44 -54.97 18.36
C GLN A 205 44.94 -55.38 16.97
N ASN A 206 45.84 -55.11 16.08
CA ASN A 206 46.39 -56.00 15.02
C ASN A 206 45.69 -56.10 13.65
N GLY A 207 46.47 -55.80 12.65
CA GLY A 207 46.65 -56.70 11.51
C GLY A 207 46.63 -56.05 10.13
N ARG A 208 47.80 -55.69 9.64
CA ARG A 208 48.32 -55.92 8.25
C ARG A 208 47.26 -55.92 7.10
N SER A 209 47.41 -55.34 6.00
CA SER A 209 48.48 -55.07 5.07
C SER A 209 47.91 -54.83 3.65
N ARG A 210 48.64 -54.06 2.86
CA ARG A 210 48.71 -54.09 1.38
C ARG A 210 47.56 -53.59 0.55
N SER A 211 47.77 -52.61 -0.17
CA SER A 211 48.51 -52.37 -1.43
C SER A 211 47.57 -52.13 -2.59
N GLY A 212 47.92 -51.21 -3.40
CA GLY A 212 47.64 -51.19 -4.83
C GLY A 212 46.78 -50.00 -5.26
N ASN A 213 47.28 -48.89 -5.57
CA ASN A 213 48.00 -48.48 -6.77
C ASN A 213 47.07 -48.08 -7.93
N ARG A 214 47.32 -46.88 -8.36
CA ARG A 214 47.26 -46.32 -9.73
C ARG A 214 45.99 -45.73 -10.29
N ARG A 215 46.15 -44.42 -10.51
CA ARG A 215 46.23 -43.72 -11.83
C ARG A 215 44.90 -43.65 -12.58
N SER A 216 44.52 -42.65 -13.24
CA SER A 216 45.08 -41.42 -13.77
C SER A 216 44.03 -40.72 -14.59
N ALA A 217 44.14 -39.42 -14.64
CA ALA A 217 43.94 -38.59 -15.82
C ALA A 217 42.55 -38.69 -16.51
N GLY A 218 41.95 -37.64 -16.88
CA GLY A 218 42.29 -36.46 -17.57
C GLY A 218 41.12 -35.81 -18.19
N ARG A 219 41.16 -34.53 -18.26
CA ARG A 219 40.83 -33.66 -19.42
C ARG A 219 39.51 -33.96 -20.16
N SER A 220 38.69 -33.04 -20.53
CA SER A 220 38.90 -31.72 -21.13
C SER A 220 37.56 -31.07 -21.44
N ARG A 221 37.53 -29.76 -21.37
CA ARG A 221 36.58 -28.91 -22.15
C ARG A 221 36.96 -28.95 -23.63
N PRO A 222 36.02 -28.63 -24.55
CA PRO A 222 35.92 -27.32 -25.17
C PRO A 222 34.44 -26.90 -25.39
N ARG A 223 34.06 -25.68 -25.35
CA ARG A 223 34.14 -24.42 -26.13
C ARG A 223 33.59 -24.51 -27.57
N ALA A 224 32.64 -23.56 -27.79
CA ALA A 224 32.33 -22.85 -29.04
C ALA A 224 31.48 -23.66 -30.07
N ALA A 225 30.62 -23.10 -30.82
CA ALA A 225 30.43 -21.82 -31.48
C ALA A 225 29.07 -21.83 -32.17
N GLU A 226 28.43 -20.65 -32.26
CA GLU A 226 27.97 -19.96 -33.47
C GLU A 226 27.21 -20.74 -34.55
N ALA A 227 26.06 -20.22 -34.91
CA ALA A 227 25.75 -19.56 -36.19
C ALA A 227 24.23 -19.51 -36.40
N ARG A 228 23.69 -18.32 -36.51
CA ARG A 228 23.15 -17.60 -37.69
C ARG A 228 22.03 -18.28 -38.51
N SER A 229 21.06 -17.42 -38.78
CA SER A 229 20.25 -17.28 -40.00
C SER A 229 18.93 -18.07 -40.07
N ARG A 230 17.84 -17.47 -39.99
CA ARG A 230 17.13 -16.67 -41.01
C ARG A 230 15.98 -15.92 -40.39
#